data_99b59e6205d81148d6379a3426a93d80
#
_entry.id   99b59e6205d81148d6379a3426a93d80
#
_cell.length_a   1.000
_cell.length_b   1.000
_cell.length_c   1.000
_cell.angle_alpha   90.00
_cell.angle_beta   90.00
_cell.angle_gamma   90.00
#
_symmetry.space_group_name_H-M   'P 1'
#
loop_
_entity.id
_entity.type
_entity.pdbx_description
1 polymer ?
#
loop_
_entity_poly.entity_id
_entity_poly.type
_entity_poly.pdbx_seq_one_letter_code
_entity_poly.pdbx_strand_id
1 'polypeptide(L)'
;MQAGRPVHAIGKIGDIFSMRGITRCHKGSDAQLMEHLVDEMQQAPEGSLTFANFVEFDTLFGHRRDVEGYARALEWFDAQVGPILAQSRPDDLVIFTADHGNDPTWRGTDHTREQVPVLVHGQNLAQNQVFDRMIAFQDVAATVAAHLGVVAQGQGRSFL
;
A
#
# COMPACT_ATOMS: atom_id res chain seq x y z
N MET A 1 -3.84 -11.20 14.21
CA MET A 1 -3.44 -12.16 15.27
C MET A 1 -4.40 -13.35 15.36
N GLN A 2 -5.70 -13.19 15.23
CA GLN A 2 -6.63 -14.35 15.27
C GLN A 2 -6.35 -15.38 14.16
N ALA A 3 -5.85 -14.94 13.00
CA ALA A 3 -5.49 -15.81 11.88
C ALA A 3 -4.05 -16.35 11.92
N GLY A 4 -3.26 -16.03 12.96
CA GLY A 4 -1.87 -16.49 13.10
C GLY A 4 -0.89 -15.88 12.08
N ARG A 5 -1.29 -14.85 11.33
CA ARG A 5 -0.43 -14.19 10.33
C ARG A 5 0.27 -12.98 10.95
N PRO A 6 1.61 -12.84 10.81
CA PRO A 6 2.31 -11.63 11.22
C PRO A 6 1.87 -10.42 10.39
N VAL A 7 1.79 -9.25 11.03
CA VAL A 7 1.48 -7.98 10.36
C VAL A 7 2.56 -6.97 10.70
N HIS A 8 3.23 -6.47 9.68
CA HIS A 8 4.27 -5.46 9.78
C HIS A 8 3.72 -4.15 9.24
N ALA A 9 3.64 -3.15 10.09
CA ALA A 9 3.12 -1.82 9.78
C ALA A 9 4.27 -0.85 9.49
N ILE A 10 4.15 -0.09 8.42
CA ILE A 10 5.12 0.93 8.03
C ILE A 10 4.37 2.26 7.88
N GLY A 11 4.86 3.33 8.51
CA GLY A 11 4.20 4.63 8.54
C GLY A 11 3.08 4.72 9.57
N LYS A 12 1.94 5.31 9.22
CA LYS A 12 0.80 5.55 10.13
C LYS A 12 -0.09 4.32 10.38
N ILE A 13 0.15 3.21 9.71
CA ILE A 13 -0.71 2.02 9.80
C ILE A 13 -0.87 1.54 11.24
N GLY A 14 0.22 1.50 12.01
CA GLY A 14 0.16 1.11 13.43
C GLY A 14 -0.77 2.01 14.24
N ASP A 15 -0.77 3.31 14.00
CA ASP A 15 -1.60 4.29 14.70
C ASP A 15 -3.09 4.12 14.33
N ILE A 16 -3.40 3.94 13.05
CA ILE A 16 -4.77 3.73 12.54
C ILE A 16 -5.42 2.54 13.24
N PHE A 17 -4.69 1.45 13.42
CA PHE A 17 -5.18 0.26 14.10
C PHE A 17 -4.91 0.24 15.61
N SER A 18 -4.46 1.36 16.22
CA SER A 18 -4.11 1.44 17.64
C SER A 18 -3.20 0.29 18.07
N MET A 19 -2.25 -0.08 17.22
CA MET A 19 -1.32 -1.21 17.38
C MET A 19 -1.98 -2.57 17.53
N ARG A 20 -3.30 -2.69 17.34
CA ARG A 20 -4.02 -3.97 17.47
C ARG A 20 -3.72 -4.88 16.28
N GLY A 21 -3.23 -6.06 16.55
CA GLY A 21 -2.87 -7.05 15.52
C GLY A 21 -1.56 -6.76 14.79
N ILE A 22 -0.83 -5.73 15.18
CA ILE A 22 0.47 -5.38 14.61
C ILE A 22 1.58 -6.13 15.35
N THR A 23 2.41 -6.82 14.59
CA THR A 23 3.58 -7.56 15.09
C THR A 23 4.80 -6.66 15.20
N ARG A 24 5.01 -5.80 14.20
CA ARG A 24 6.12 -4.85 14.12
C ARG A 24 5.63 -3.54 13.50
N CYS A 25 6.18 -2.42 13.93
CA CYS A 25 5.81 -1.11 13.40
C CYS A 25 7.05 -0.23 13.20
N HIS A 26 7.18 0.35 12.01
CA HIS A 26 8.24 1.27 11.62
C HIS A 26 7.66 2.65 11.36
N LYS A 27 8.37 3.69 11.80
CA LYS A 27 8.00 5.11 11.61
C LYS A 27 9.21 5.89 11.09
N GLY A 28 8.97 6.97 10.38
CA GLY A 28 10.01 7.83 9.84
C GLY A 28 9.52 8.70 8.69
N SER A 29 10.44 9.36 7.99
CA SER A 29 10.20 9.99 6.70
C SER A 29 9.92 8.93 5.62
N ASP A 30 9.32 9.32 4.49
CA ASP A 30 9.03 8.37 3.40
C ASP A 30 10.29 7.66 2.90
N ALA A 31 11.45 8.33 2.90
CA ALA A 31 12.72 7.70 2.56
C ALA A 31 13.11 6.58 3.55
N GLN A 32 12.96 6.83 4.86
CA GLN A 32 13.22 5.80 5.88
C GLN A 32 12.17 4.68 5.85
N LEU A 33 10.91 5.02 5.56
CA LEU A 33 9.85 4.01 5.40
C LEU A 33 10.12 3.10 4.19
N MET A 34 10.71 3.64 3.12
CA MET A 34 11.14 2.86 1.96
C MET A 34 12.26 1.87 2.31
N GLU A 35 13.27 2.31 3.07
CA GLU A 35 14.31 1.42 3.57
C GLU A 35 13.72 0.28 4.41
N HIS A 36 12.80 0.61 5.32
CA HIS A 36 12.11 -0.40 6.12
C HIS A 36 11.25 -1.36 5.27
N LEU A 37 10.60 -0.86 4.21
CA LEU A 37 9.85 -1.72 3.30
C LEU A 37 10.76 -2.73 2.60
N VAL A 38 11.92 -2.29 2.11
CA VAL A 38 12.91 -3.16 1.48
C VAL A 38 13.41 -4.21 2.47
N ASP A 39 13.73 -3.82 3.70
CA ASP A 39 14.14 -4.75 4.76
C ASP A 39 13.06 -5.79 5.07
N GLU A 40 11.79 -5.35 5.18
CA GLU A 40 10.67 -6.27 5.44
C GLU A 40 10.44 -7.25 4.27
N MET A 41 10.58 -6.81 3.03
CA MET A 41 10.48 -7.70 1.87
C MET A 41 11.51 -8.83 1.90
N GLN A 42 12.70 -8.55 2.43
CA GLN A 42 13.77 -9.55 2.56
C GLN A 42 13.58 -10.47 3.78
N GLN A 43 13.10 -9.93 4.91
CA GLN A 43 13.16 -10.58 6.22
C GLN A 43 11.80 -11.08 6.72
N ALA A 44 10.68 -10.55 6.21
CA ALA A 44 9.37 -10.90 6.68
C ALA A 44 9.08 -12.41 6.48
N PRO A 45 8.51 -13.08 7.48
CA PRO A 45 8.16 -14.48 7.36
C PRO A 45 7.15 -14.72 6.24
N GLU A 46 7.21 -15.89 5.64
CA GLU A 46 6.21 -16.33 4.67
C GLU A 46 4.78 -16.26 5.25
N GLY A 47 3.85 -15.79 4.44
CA GLY A 47 2.46 -15.59 4.85
C GLY A 47 2.23 -14.40 5.78
N SER A 48 3.19 -13.48 5.90
CA SER A 48 3.00 -12.19 6.58
C SER A 48 2.31 -11.16 5.70
N LEU A 49 1.76 -10.12 6.31
CA LEU A 49 1.29 -8.90 5.66
C LEU A 49 2.21 -7.74 6.03
N THR A 50 2.88 -7.15 5.05
CA THR A 50 3.53 -5.84 5.21
C THR A 50 2.63 -4.76 4.63
N PHE A 51 2.21 -3.82 5.46
CA PHE A 51 1.31 -2.74 5.08
C PHE A 51 2.04 -1.40 5.27
N ALA A 52 2.42 -0.77 4.16
CA ALA A 52 3.14 0.50 4.13
C ALA A 52 2.22 1.66 3.74
N ASN A 53 2.40 2.81 4.40
CA ASN A 53 1.73 4.05 4.09
C ASN A 53 2.77 5.18 4.01
N PHE A 54 3.00 5.69 2.81
CA PHE A 54 3.89 6.80 2.51
C PHE A 54 3.08 8.09 2.58
N VAL A 55 3.26 8.86 3.64
CA VAL A 55 2.34 9.94 4.01
C VAL A 55 2.77 11.33 3.53
N GLU A 56 3.98 11.50 3.04
CA GLU A 56 4.49 12.81 2.64
C GLU A 56 3.80 13.36 1.39
N PHE A 57 3.29 12.49 0.50
CA PHE A 57 2.42 12.88 -0.61
C PHE A 57 1.27 13.76 -0.15
N ASP A 58 0.61 13.34 0.91
CA ASP A 58 -0.52 14.04 1.49
C ASP A 58 -0.07 15.21 2.37
N THR A 59 0.76 14.94 3.37
CA THR A 59 1.06 15.88 4.45
C THR A 59 1.99 17.02 4.05
N LEU A 60 2.98 16.75 3.19
CA LEU A 60 3.95 17.76 2.76
C LEU A 60 3.56 18.46 1.47
N PHE A 61 2.90 17.76 0.55
CA PHE A 61 2.66 18.28 -0.79
C PHE A 61 1.18 18.48 -1.10
N GLY A 62 0.33 17.47 -0.84
CA GLY A 62 -1.10 17.50 -1.16
C GLY A 62 -1.85 18.62 -0.44
N HIS A 63 -1.86 18.62 0.89
CA HIS A 63 -2.51 19.65 1.70
C HIS A 63 -1.90 21.05 1.52
N ARG A 64 -0.63 21.13 1.17
CA ARG A 64 0.07 22.39 0.92
C ARG A 64 -0.07 22.92 -0.49
N ARG A 65 -0.71 22.13 -1.38
CA ARG A 65 -0.88 22.48 -2.80
C ARG A 65 0.46 22.73 -3.51
N ASP A 66 1.49 22.03 -3.07
CA ASP A 66 2.81 22.03 -3.70
C ASP A 66 2.83 21.03 -4.87
N VAL A 67 2.39 21.50 -6.04
CA VAL A 67 2.29 20.68 -7.26
C VAL A 67 3.65 20.12 -7.67
N GLU A 68 4.69 20.95 -7.61
CA GLU A 68 6.04 20.52 -8.01
C GLU A 68 6.62 19.51 -7.00
N GLY A 69 6.42 19.74 -5.70
CA GLY A 69 6.83 18.81 -4.65
C GLY A 69 6.11 17.47 -4.78
N TYR A 70 4.82 17.49 -5.09
CA TYR A 70 4.02 16.28 -5.32
C TYR A 70 4.55 15.49 -6.52
N ALA A 71 4.83 16.18 -7.63
CA ALA A 71 5.40 15.55 -8.83
C ALA A 71 6.77 14.91 -8.55
N ARG A 72 7.67 15.63 -7.86
CA ARG A 72 8.98 15.08 -7.47
C ARG A 72 8.85 13.87 -6.54
N ALA A 73 7.88 13.87 -5.63
CA ALA A 73 7.63 12.73 -4.76
C ALA A 73 7.15 11.50 -5.54
N LEU A 74 6.28 11.69 -6.55
CA LEU A 74 5.86 10.61 -7.45
C LEU A 74 7.04 10.06 -8.25
N GLU A 75 7.87 10.91 -8.85
CA GLU A 75 9.05 10.49 -9.59
C GLU A 75 10.04 9.73 -8.71
N TRP A 76 10.25 10.21 -7.48
CA TRP A 76 11.07 9.52 -6.50
C TRP A 76 10.52 8.14 -6.15
N PHE A 77 9.21 8.05 -5.90
CA PHE A 77 8.56 6.77 -5.56
C PHE A 77 8.63 5.79 -6.75
N ASP A 78 8.33 6.26 -7.95
CA ASP A 78 8.39 5.46 -9.17
C ASP A 78 9.78 4.84 -9.38
N ALA A 79 10.83 5.61 -9.13
CA ALA A 79 12.21 5.12 -9.20
C ALA A 79 12.52 3.97 -8.21
N GLN A 80 11.75 3.83 -7.12
CA GLN A 80 11.90 2.74 -6.15
C GLN A 80 11.11 1.48 -6.56
N VAL A 81 10.09 1.60 -7.41
CA VAL A 81 9.18 0.49 -7.76
C VAL A 81 9.95 -0.68 -8.39
N GLY A 82 10.79 -0.42 -9.37
CA GLY A 82 11.59 -1.45 -10.02
C GLY A 82 12.45 -2.26 -9.04
N PRO A 83 13.31 -1.61 -8.23
CA PRO A 83 14.07 -2.27 -7.17
C PRO A 83 13.22 -3.05 -6.15
N ILE A 84 12.04 -2.55 -5.77
CA ILE A 84 11.11 -3.25 -4.88
C ILE A 84 10.62 -4.54 -5.54
N LEU A 85 10.08 -4.45 -6.75
CA LEU A 85 9.53 -5.61 -7.46
C LEU A 85 10.59 -6.68 -7.75
N ALA A 86 11.84 -6.28 -7.98
CA ALA A 86 12.95 -7.20 -8.18
C ALA A 86 13.27 -8.07 -6.93
N GLN A 87 12.82 -7.66 -5.75
CA GLN A 87 13.02 -8.39 -4.49
C GLN A 87 11.83 -9.30 -4.14
N SER A 88 10.73 -9.23 -4.90
CA SER A 88 9.55 -10.05 -4.62
C SER A 88 9.84 -11.53 -4.84
N ARG A 89 9.40 -12.36 -3.90
CA ARG A 89 9.47 -13.83 -3.98
C ARG A 89 8.37 -14.34 -4.92
N PRO A 90 8.47 -15.58 -5.43
CA PRO A 90 7.49 -16.13 -6.38
C PRO A 90 6.03 -16.08 -5.92
N ASP A 91 5.80 -16.23 -4.62
CA ASP A 91 4.45 -16.25 -4.03
C ASP A 91 4.06 -14.92 -3.37
N ASP A 92 4.87 -13.87 -3.51
CA ASP A 92 4.53 -12.55 -2.99
C ASP A 92 3.47 -11.87 -3.89
N LEU A 93 2.53 -11.20 -3.25
CA LEU A 93 1.56 -10.31 -3.88
C LEU A 93 1.86 -8.88 -3.45
N VAL A 94 2.17 -8.01 -4.41
CA VAL A 94 2.42 -6.58 -4.18
C VAL A 94 1.25 -5.77 -4.74
N ILE A 95 0.66 -4.91 -3.92
CA ILE A 95 -0.44 -4.05 -4.32
C ILE A 95 -0.05 -2.60 -4.03
N PHE A 96 -0.05 -1.77 -5.08
CA PHE A 96 0.09 -0.32 -4.95
C PHE A 96 -1.29 0.31 -5.09
N THR A 97 -1.66 1.14 -4.13
CA THR A 97 -2.93 1.87 -4.14
C THR A 97 -2.81 3.14 -3.29
N ALA A 98 -3.86 3.93 -3.21
CA ALA A 98 -3.97 5.03 -2.27
C ALA A 98 -5.27 4.91 -1.47
N ASP A 99 -5.33 5.53 -0.30
CA ASP A 99 -6.49 5.54 0.59
C ASP A 99 -7.50 6.63 0.22
N HIS A 100 -7.06 7.70 -0.46
CA HIS A 100 -7.90 8.78 -1.01
C HIS A 100 -7.14 9.56 -2.09
N GLY A 101 -7.83 10.47 -2.76
CA GLY A 101 -7.26 11.48 -3.62
C GLY A 101 -6.81 12.72 -2.84
N ASN A 102 -5.80 13.40 -3.33
CA ASN A 102 -5.39 14.72 -2.87
C ASN A 102 -4.77 15.50 -4.03
N ASP A 103 -5.62 16.10 -4.88
CA ASP A 103 -5.18 16.87 -6.04
C ASP A 103 -4.51 18.18 -5.58
N PRO A 104 -3.19 18.35 -5.77
CA PRO A 104 -2.48 19.55 -5.35
C PRO A 104 -2.81 20.78 -6.19
N THR A 105 -3.57 20.63 -7.28
CA THR A 105 -4.05 21.77 -8.10
C THR A 105 -5.42 22.26 -7.65
N TRP A 106 -6.12 21.52 -6.79
CA TRP A 106 -7.46 21.88 -6.35
C TRP A 106 -7.44 23.02 -5.32
N ARG A 107 -8.53 23.78 -5.25
CA ARG A 107 -8.72 24.85 -4.27
C ARG A 107 -8.88 24.29 -2.84
N GLY A 108 -8.48 25.08 -1.85
CA GLY A 108 -8.58 24.69 -0.44
C GLY A 108 -7.46 23.71 -0.04
N THR A 109 -7.58 23.11 1.14
CA THR A 109 -6.56 22.22 1.72
C THR A 109 -7.08 20.82 2.02
N ASP A 110 -8.36 20.54 1.75
CA ASP A 110 -8.96 19.24 2.03
C ASP A 110 -8.58 18.20 0.96
N HIS A 111 -8.78 16.94 1.28
CA HIS A 111 -8.68 15.84 0.32
C HIS A 111 -9.67 16.01 -0.84
N THR A 112 -9.35 15.41 -1.94
CA THR A 112 -10.18 15.44 -3.15
C THR A 112 -10.70 14.03 -3.47
N ARG A 113 -11.65 13.91 -4.41
CA ARG A 113 -12.44 12.67 -4.60
C ARG A 113 -12.09 11.92 -5.88
N GLU A 114 -10.83 11.91 -6.23
CA GLU A 114 -10.36 11.15 -7.38
C GLU A 114 -10.48 9.64 -7.11
N GLN A 115 -10.62 8.89 -8.18
CA GLN A 115 -10.41 7.47 -8.14
C GLN A 115 -8.91 7.19 -7.94
N VAL A 116 -8.60 6.27 -7.05
CA VAL A 116 -7.21 5.89 -6.80
C VAL A 116 -6.82 4.67 -7.65
N PRO A 117 -5.55 4.55 -8.06
CA PRO A 117 -5.10 3.38 -8.80
C PRO A 117 -5.09 2.13 -7.91
N VAL A 118 -5.23 0.96 -8.53
CA VAL A 118 -4.92 -0.33 -7.91
C VAL A 118 -4.04 -1.08 -8.90
N LEU A 119 -2.75 -1.13 -8.62
CA LEU A 119 -1.76 -1.84 -9.42
C LEU A 119 -1.32 -3.09 -8.67
N VAL A 120 -1.34 -4.23 -9.33
CA VAL A 120 -1.08 -5.53 -8.70
C VAL A 120 0.05 -6.23 -9.42
N HIS A 121 1.03 -6.69 -8.66
CA HIS A 121 2.14 -7.49 -9.16
C HIS A 121 2.27 -8.79 -8.37
N GLY A 122 2.53 -9.87 -9.10
CA GLY A 122 2.86 -11.19 -8.55
C GLY A 122 3.35 -12.08 -9.69
N GLN A 123 4.40 -12.87 -9.43
CA GLN A 123 5.02 -13.68 -10.49
C GLN A 123 4.07 -14.73 -11.08
N ASN A 124 3.12 -15.21 -10.28
CA ASN A 124 2.14 -16.22 -10.69
C ASN A 124 0.83 -15.61 -11.22
N LEU A 125 0.76 -14.29 -11.40
CA LEU A 125 -0.41 -13.62 -11.95
C LEU A 125 -0.35 -13.54 -13.47
N ALA A 126 -1.52 -13.54 -14.09
CA ALA A 126 -1.65 -13.25 -15.51
C ALA A 126 -1.22 -11.80 -15.77
N GLN A 127 -0.29 -11.61 -16.70
CA GLN A 127 0.27 -10.31 -17.00
C GLN A 127 -0.66 -9.48 -17.89
N ASN A 128 -0.53 -8.14 -17.81
CA ASN A 128 -1.26 -7.19 -18.65
C ASN A 128 -2.79 -7.31 -18.58
N GLN A 129 -3.30 -7.72 -17.42
CA GLN A 129 -4.74 -7.73 -17.17
C GLN A 129 -5.23 -6.36 -16.74
N VAL A 130 -6.36 -5.95 -17.24
CA VAL A 130 -7.08 -4.75 -16.81
C VAL A 130 -8.41 -5.19 -16.24
N PHE A 131 -8.74 -4.72 -15.04
CA PHE A 131 -10.05 -4.99 -14.46
C PHE A 131 -11.11 -4.14 -15.16
N ASP A 132 -12.19 -4.76 -15.57
CA ASP A 132 -13.32 -4.16 -16.29
C ASP A 132 -14.37 -3.54 -15.35
N ARG A 133 -14.13 -3.58 -14.04
CA ARG A 133 -15.02 -3.04 -13.01
C ARG A 133 -14.30 -2.13 -12.03
N MET A 134 -15.05 -1.24 -11.42
CA MET A 134 -14.61 -0.49 -10.25
C MET A 134 -14.33 -1.45 -9.09
N ILE A 135 -13.17 -1.27 -8.46
CA ILE A 135 -12.74 -2.01 -7.27
C ILE A 135 -12.98 -1.10 -6.06
N ALA A 136 -13.62 -1.64 -5.02
CA ALA A 136 -13.78 -0.95 -3.75
C ALA A 136 -12.64 -1.32 -2.79
N PHE A 137 -12.36 -0.47 -1.79
CA PHE A 137 -11.34 -0.74 -0.76
C PHE A 137 -11.54 -2.09 -0.05
N GLN A 138 -12.78 -2.46 0.20
CA GLN A 138 -13.10 -3.76 0.78
C GLN A 138 -12.69 -4.96 -0.11
N ASP A 139 -12.61 -4.77 -1.44
CA ASP A 139 -12.15 -5.79 -2.38
C ASP A 139 -10.63 -6.01 -2.26
N VAL A 140 -9.87 -4.95 -1.98
CA VAL A 140 -8.43 -5.07 -1.68
C VAL A 140 -8.24 -5.93 -0.43
N ALA A 141 -9.01 -5.66 0.64
CA ALA A 141 -8.96 -6.45 1.86
C ALA A 141 -9.34 -7.92 1.62
N ALA A 142 -10.38 -8.18 0.82
CA ALA A 142 -10.80 -9.54 0.46
C ALA A 142 -9.74 -10.27 -0.37
N THR A 143 -9.06 -9.56 -1.27
CA THR A 143 -7.97 -10.10 -2.09
C THR A 143 -6.76 -10.48 -1.23
N VAL A 144 -6.34 -9.59 -0.34
CA VAL A 144 -5.26 -9.88 0.62
C VAL A 144 -5.61 -11.09 1.50
N ALA A 145 -6.85 -11.15 1.99
CA ALA A 145 -7.31 -12.28 2.80
C ALA A 145 -7.27 -13.61 2.01
N ALA A 146 -7.75 -13.60 0.77
CA ALA A 146 -7.73 -14.77 -0.10
C ALA A 146 -6.29 -15.24 -0.38
N HIS A 147 -5.40 -14.32 -0.71
CA HIS A 147 -3.98 -14.61 -0.95
C HIS A 147 -3.30 -15.22 0.28
N LEU A 148 -3.56 -14.69 1.47
CA LEU A 148 -3.00 -15.20 2.72
C LEU A 148 -3.70 -16.46 3.26
N GLY A 149 -4.72 -16.97 2.58
CA GLY A 149 -5.50 -18.13 3.02
C GLY A 149 -6.25 -17.90 4.35
N VAL A 150 -6.72 -16.66 4.59
CA VAL A 150 -7.51 -16.33 5.77
C VAL A 150 -8.94 -15.97 5.38
N VAL A 151 -9.88 -16.18 6.31
CA VAL A 151 -11.28 -15.85 6.06
C VAL A 151 -11.45 -14.33 6.06
N ALA A 152 -11.90 -13.79 4.92
CA ALA A 152 -12.23 -12.37 4.81
C ALA A 152 -13.42 -12.02 5.71
N GLN A 153 -13.32 -10.88 6.39
CA GLN A 153 -14.44 -10.30 7.13
C GLN A 153 -15.04 -9.17 6.30
N GLY A 154 -16.34 -9.20 6.09
CA GLY A 154 -17.05 -8.16 5.32
C GLY A 154 -17.52 -8.64 3.93
N GLN A 155 -17.95 -7.68 3.11
CA GLN A 155 -18.62 -7.92 1.83
C GLN A 155 -17.71 -7.76 0.60
N GLY A 156 -16.41 -7.57 0.81
CA GLY A 156 -15.44 -7.44 -0.28
C GLY A 156 -15.34 -8.71 -1.11
N ARG A 157 -15.04 -8.55 -2.38
CA ARG A 157 -14.84 -9.64 -3.33
C ARG A 157 -13.40 -9.60 -3.85
N SER A 158 -12.66 -10.70 -3.70
CA SER A 158 -11.34 -10.82 -4.32
C SER A 158 -11.42 -10.58 -5.83
N PHE A 159 -10.42 -9.91 -6.35
CA PHE A 159 -10.26 -9.67 -7.79
C PHE A 159 -9.13 -10.53 -8.41
N LEU A 160 -8.61 -11.46 -7.65
CA LEU A 160 -7.66 -12.51 -8.09
C LEU A 160 -8.30 -13.87 -7.98
#